data_c57d16af0d8a244478d6b982ee931aa9
#
_entry.id   c57d16af0d8a244478d6b982ee931aa9
#
_cell.length_a   1.000
_cell.length_b   1.000
_cell.length_c   1.000
_cell.angle_alpha   90.00
_cell.angle_beta   90.00
_cell.angle_gamma   90.00
#
_symmetry.space_group_name_H-M   'P 1'
#
loop_
_entity.id
_entity.type
_entity.pdbx_description
1 polymer ?
#
loop_
_entity_poly.entity_id
_entity_poly.type
_entity_poly.pdbx_seq_one_letter_code
_entity_poly.pdbx_strand_id
1 'polypeptide(L)'
;PGQLADVVNDDVWDIGNIAFEPERGNTIDFCNPYVSIDANFLVRNESGLLKNQDIDKQENTIVVADRSAYDLWLKSNFKFSKIIRVKSIDDSHTFYRTGKANVLAGLRPKLIDEMQLENNDRIIDEPFTYIKQSVGFKKNYPEVIEFINSIIFEAIEDGYIKNSLQKHNVDKKLSIPRLN
;
A
#
# COMPACT_ATOMS: atom_id res chain seq x y z
N PRO A 1 -1.49 1.21 -10.06
CA PRO A 1 -2.77 0.81 -9.44
C PRO A 1 -3.93 1.73 -9.84
N GLY A 2 -3.71 3.06 -9.87
CA GLY A 2 -4.75 4.02 -10.25
C GLY A 2 -5.33 3.77 -11.64
N GLN A 3 -4.48 3.52 -12.63
CA GLN A 3 -4.91 3.20 -13.99
C GLN A 3 -5.81 1.96 -14.08
N LEU A 4 -5.56 0.94 -13.25
CA LEU A 4 -6.41 -0.25 -13.19
C LEU A 4 -7.82 0.09 -12.70
N ALA A 5 -7.91 0.98 -11.70
CA ALA A 5 -9.21 1.45 -11.20
C ALA A 5 -9.98 2.30 -12.22
N ASP A 6 -9.28 3.08 -13.06
CA ASP A 6 -9.90 3.95 -14.05
C ASP A 6 -10.67 3.17 -15.14
N VAL A 7 -10.17 1.99 -15.51
CA VAL A 7 -10.69 1.19 -16.62
C VAL A 7 -11.64 0.05 -16.18
N VAL A 8 -12.13 0.08 -14.94
CA VAL A 8 -13.02 -0.96 -14.43
C VAL A 8 -14.31 -1.11 -15.23
N ASN A 9 -14.80 -0.02 -15.82
CA ASN A 9 -16.01 -0.01 -16.62
C ASN A 9 -15.77 -0.17 -18.14
N ASP A 10 -14.51 -0.32 -18.57
CA ASP A 10 -14.13 -0.32 -20.00
C ASP A 10 -13.97 -1.75 -20.55
N ASP A 11 -14.48 -2.77 -19.87
CA ASP A 11 -14.37 -4.20 -20.22
C ASP A 11 -12.92 -4.68 -20.47
N VAL A 12 -11.95 -4.05 -19.79
CA VAL A 12 -10.52 -4.40 -19.88
C VAL A 12 -10.18 -5.57 -18.95
N TRP A 13 -10.92 -5.70 -17.84
CA TRP A 13 -10.75 -6.78 -16.87
C TRP A 13 -12.07 -7.05 -16.14
N ASP A 14 -12.30 -8.30 -15.77
CA ASP A 14 -13.49 -8.74 -15.03
C ASP A 14 -13.25 -8.78 -13.53
N ILE A 15 -12.06 -9.27 -13.12
CA ILE A 15 -11.63 -9.44 -11.74
C ILE A 15 -10.18 -8.99 -11.60
N GLY A 16 -9.87 -8.30 -10.51
CA GLY A 16 -8.52 -7.79 -10.26
C GLY A 16 -8.09 -7.88 -8.81
N ASN A 17 -6.83 -8.20 -8.58
CA ASN A 17 -6.20 -8.05 -7.28
C ASN A 17 -5.76 -6.59 -7.12
N ILE A 18 -6.49 -5.84 -6.29
CA ILE A 18 -6.26 -4.41 -6.11
C ILE A 18 -6.41 -4.02 -4.63
N ALA A 19 -5.60 -3.09 -4.18
CA ALA A 19 -5.71 -2.57 -2.82
C ALA A 19 -7.08 -1.90 -2.60
N PHE A 20 -7.77 -2.32 -1.55
CA PHE A 20 -8.96 -1.62 -1.08
C PHE A 20 -8.59 -0.20 -0.67
N GLU A 21 -9.38 0.74 -1.15
CA GLU A 21 -9.27 2.14 -0.79
C GLU A 21 -10.67 2.80 -0.95
N PRO A 22 -11.13 3.62 0.03
CA PRO A 22 -12.51 4.17 0.00
C PRO A 22 -12.86 4.91 -1.29
N GLU A 23 -11.93 5.71 -1.86
CA GLU A 23 -12.16 6.44 -3.10
C GLU A 23 -12.41 5.48 -4.28
N ARG A 24 -11.68 4.36 -4.34
CA ARG A 24 -11.90 3.29 -5.34
C ARG A 24 -13.21 2.56 -5.14
N GLY A 25 -13.71 2.48 -3.90
CA GLY A 25 -15.00 1.90 -3.56
C GLY A 25 -16.21 2.58 -4.25
N ASN A 26 -16.02 3.77 -4.82
CA ASN A 26 -17.06 4.44 -5.61
C ASN A 26 -17.34 3.73 -6.95
N THR A 27 -16.33 3.06 -7.54
CA THR A 27 -16.41 2.43 -8.86
C THR A 27 -16.15 0.93 -8.83
N ILE A 28 -15.52 0.41 -7.79
CA ILE A 28 -15.15 -0.99 -7.62
C ILE A 28 -15.89 -1.57 -6.41
N ASP A 29 -16.47 -2.75 -6.57
CA ASP A 29 -16.90 -3.57 -5.44
C ASP A 29 -15.74 -4.46 -5.00
N PHE A 30 -15.52 -4.54 -3.68
CA PHE A 30 -14.42 -5.25 -3.07
C PHE A 30 -14.91 -6.42 -2.23
N CYS A 31 -14.24 -7.55 -2.37
CA CYS A 31 -14.33 -8.65 -1.43
C CYS A 31 -13.57 -8.35 -0.13
N ASN A 32 -13.67 -9.24 0.84
CA ASN A 32 -12.86 -9.20 2.04
C ASN A 32 -11.37 -9.20 1.69
N PRO A 33 -10.54 -8.46 2.44
CA PRO A 33 -9.11 -8.47 2.21
C PRO A 33 -8.52 -9.80 2.65
N TYR A 34 -7.59 -10.34 1.86
CA TYR A 34 -6.90 -11.61 2.14
C TYR A 34 -5.45 -11.41 2.62
N VAL A 35 -4.85 -10.24 2.34
CA VAL A 35 -3.50 -9.86 2.77
C VAL A 35 -3.45 -8.38 3.11
N SER A 36 -2.64 -8.03 4.11
CA SER A 36 -2.34 -6.66 4.50
C SER A 36 -0.84 -6.39 4.41
N ILE A 37 -0.48 -5.21 3.93
CA ILE A 37 0.89 -4.75 3.74
C ILE A 37 1.09 -3.45 4.52
N ASP A 38 2.11 -3.39 5.35
CA ASP A 38 2.47 -2.17 6.06
C ASP A 38 2.94 -1.09 5.08
N ALA A 39 2.44 0.12 5.24
CA ALA A 39 2.96 1.31 4.59
C ALA A 39 3.72 2.16 5.62
N ASN A 40 5.00 2.41 5.36
CA ASN A 40 5.90 3.09 6.27
C ASN A 40 6.59 4.28 5.58
N PHE A 41 7.31 5.06 6.37
CA PHE A 41 8.23 6.08 5.88
C PHE A 41 9.67 5.58 5.99
N LEU A 42 10.45 5.84 4.94
CA LEU A 42 11.90 5.72 4.94
C LEU A 42 12.50 7.13 5.04
N VAL A 43 13.47 7.30 5.91
CA VAL A 43 14.14 8.57 6.19
C VAL A 43 15.64 8.36 6.39
N ARG A 44 16.45 9.41 6.22
CA ARG A 44 17.87 9.36 6.55
C ARG A 44 18.09 9.17 8.05
N ASN A 45 19.10 8.42 8.45
CA ASN A 45 19.42 8.15 9.85
C ASN A 45 19.63 9.44 10.67
N GLU A 46 20.27 10.44 10.09
CA GLU A 46 20.54 11.74 10.70
C GLU A 46 19.38 12.73 10.69
N SER A 47 18.23 12.38 10.08
CA SER A 47 17.11 13.33 9.87
C SER A 47 16.42 13.81 11.14
N GLY A 48 16.60 13.13 12.27
CA GLY A 48 15.85 13.42 13.51
C GLY A 48 14.36 13.07 13.47
N LEU A 49 13.84 12.54 12.34
CA LEU A 49 12.45 12.12 12.19
C LEU A 49 12.26 10.71 12.78
N LEU A 50 11.77 10.60 14.01
CA LEU A 50 11.77 9.34 14.76
C LEU A 50 10.44 8.56 14.67
N LYS A 51 9.33 9.26 14.45
CA LYS A 51 7.97 8.71 14.48
C LYS A 51 7.07 9.38 13.46
N ASN A 52 5.92 8.77 13.18
CA ASN A 52 4.98 9.25 12.16
C ASN A 52 4.51 10.70 12.38
N GLN A 53 4.35 11.14 13.64
CA GLN A 53 3.96 12.50 13.99
C GLN A 53 5.01 13.56 13.63
N ASP A 54 6.25 13.15 13.37
CA ASP A 54 7.31 14.06 12.96
C ASP A 54 7.26 14.38 11.46
N ILE A 55 6.48 13.64 10.67
CA ILE A 55 6.50 13.68 9.21
C ILE A 55 5.64 14.81 8.65
N ASP A 56 4.40 15.00 9.16
CA ASP A 56 3.49 16.02 8.60
C ASP A 56 3.85 17.44 9.11
N LYS A 57 4.97 17.98 8.64
CA LYS A 57 5.45 19.33 8.95
C LYS A 57 5.89 20.05 7.68
N GLN A 58 5.83 21.39 7.68
CA GLN A 58 6.12 22.23 6.50
C GLN A 58 7.54 22.07 5.95
N GLU A 59 8.50 21.77 6.81
CA GLU A 59 9.90 21.52 6.42
C GLU A 59 10.11 20.18 5.69
N ASN A 60 9.15 19.26 5.76
CA ASN A 60 9.28 17.95 5.15
C ASN A 60 8.74 17.90 3.72
N THR A 61 9.47 17.19 2.89
CA THR A 61 9.08 16.85 1.52
C THR A 61 9.01 15.34 1.40
N ILE A 62 7.81 14.84 1.17
CA ILE A 62 7.51 13.42 1.01
C ILE A 62 7.42 13.11 -0.49
N VAL A 63 8.12 12.09 -0.96
CA VAL A 63 7.89 11.54 -2.28
C VAL A 63 7.08 10.25 -2.20
N VAL A 64 6.15 10.08 -3.14
CA VAL A 64 5.22 8.95 -3.19
C VAL A 64 4.84 8.61 -4.63
N ALA A 65 4.53 7.33 -4.89
CA ALA A 65 3.97 6.92 -6.16
C ALA A 65 2.51 7.43 -6.29
N ASP A 66 2.25 8.19 -7.34
CA ASP A 66 0.94 8.81 -7.59
C ASP A 66 -0.19 7.78 -7.61
N ARG A 67 -1.30 8.12 -6.95
CA ARG A 67 -2.53 7.31 -6.87
C ARG A 67 -2.31 5.88 -6.34
N SER A 68 -1.23 5.63 -5.62
CA SER A 68 -1.12 4.44 -4.77
C SER A 68 -2.12 4.53 -3.60
N ALA A 69 -2.51 3.39 -3.01
CA ALA A 69 -3.43 3.41 -1.88
C ALA A 69 -2.88 4.22 -0.68
N TYR A 70 -1.56 4.16 -0.47
CA TYR A 70 -0.91 4.95 0.58
C TYR A 70 -0.77 6.45 0.20
N ASP A 71 -0.71 6.83 -1.08
CA ASP A 71 -0.82 8.23 -1.52
C ASP A 71 -2.22 8.80 -1.26
N LEU A 72 -3.28 8.03 -1.57
CA LEU A 72 -4.66 8.43 -1.30
C LEU A 72 -4.89 8.62 0.21
N TRP A 73 -4.30 7.74 1.03
CA TRP A 73 -4.31 7.91 2.49
C TRP A 73 -3.59 9.19 2.93
N LEU A 74 -2.39 9.47 2.41
CA LEU A 74 -1.64 10.69 2.71
C LEU A 74 -2.43 11.94 2.32
N LYS A 75 -3.05 11.96 1.15
CA LYS A 75 -3.92 13.06 0.67
C LYS A 75 -5.03 13.39 1.67
N SER A 76 -5.60 12.39 2.32
CA SER A 76 -6.71 12.56 3.26
C SER A 76 -6.27 12.91 4.68
N ASN A 77 -5.04 12.57 5.08
CA ASN A 77 -4.59 12.67 6.47
C ASN A 77 -3.51 13.72 6.70
N PHE A 78 -2.71 14.07 5.68
CA PHE A 78 -1.59 15.03 5.80
C PHE A 78 -1.99 16.42 5.31
N LYS A 79 -1.51 17.47 6.00
CA LYS A 79 -1.93 18.85 5.76
C LYS A 79 -0.77 19.83 5.57
N PHE A 80 0.38 19.55 6.16
CA PHE A 80 1.47 20.54 6.28
C PHE A 80 2.67 20.20 5.40
N SER A 81 3.02 18.94 5.27
CA SER A 81 4.17 18.50 4.48
C SER A 81 3.93 18.67 2.98
N LYS A 82 4.99 18.91 2.25
CA LYS A 82 4.95 18.92 0.78
C LYS A 82 4.96 17.49 0.26
N ILE A 83 3.93 17.10 -0.51
CA ILE A 83 3.86 15.78 -1.14
C ILE A 83 4.20 15.89 -2.63
N ILE A 84 5.26 15.22 -3.07
CA ILE A 84 5.67 15.09 -4.45
C ILE A 84 5.20 13.73 -4.97
N ARG A 85 4.36 13.75 -6.00
CA ARG A 85 3.82 12.57 -6.68
C ARG A 85 4.61 12.29 -7.93
N VAL A 86 5.04 11.05 -8.07
CA VAL A 86 5.77 10.56 -9.25
C VAL A 86 5.05 9.36 -9.86
N LYS A 87 5.35 9.04 -11.11
CA LYS A 87 4.57 8.13 -11.95
C LYS A 87 4.52 6.68 -11.43
N SER A 88 5.61 6.21 -10.81
CA SER A 88 5.73 4.82 -10.38
C SER A 88 6.40 4.69 -9.01
N ILE A 89 6.35 3.48 -8.44
CA ILE A 89 7.08 3.15 -7.21
C ILE A 89 8.59 3.32 -7.45
N ASP A 90 9.11 2.80 -8.55
CA ASP A 90 10.55 2.89 -8.86
C ASP A 90 10.99 4.36 -9.05
N ASP A 91 10.14 5.21 -9.65
CA ASP A 91 10.41 6.64 -9.74
C ASP A 91 10.45 7.31 -8.36
N SER A 92 9.61 6.89 -7.41
CA SER A 92 9.61 7.45 -6.05
C SER A 92 10.89 7.12 -5.29
N HIS A 93 11.39 5.91 -5.43
CA HIS A 93 12.65 5.47 -4.87
C HIS A 93 13.83 6.22 -5.52
N THR A 94 13.85 6.31 -6.85
CA THR A 94 14.86 7.07 -7.59
C THR A 94 14.85 8.54 -7.20
N PHE A 95 13.69 9.16 -7.09
CA PHE A 95 13.57 10.56 -6.68
C PHE A 95 14.11 10.78 -5.24
N TYR A 96 13.80 9.89 -4.32
CA TYR A 96 14.30 9.96 -2.94
C TYR A 96 15.84 9.94 -2.90
N ARG A 97 16.48 9.05 -3.68
CA ARG A 97 17.95 8.97 -3.77
C ARG A 97 18.61 10.28 -4.26
N THR A 98 17.90 11.12 -5.02
CA THR A 98 18.44 12.43 -5.43
C THR A 98 18.56 13.45 -4.29
N GLY A 99 18.04 13.16 -3.10
CA GLY A 99 18.02 14.06 -1.95
C GLY A 99 17.01 15.23 -2.06
N LYS A 100 16.16 15.25 -3.10
CA LYS A 100 15.14 16.30 -3.30
C LYS A 100 13.89 16.09 -2.43
N ALA A 101 13.75 14.93 -1.82
CA ALA A 101 12.78 14.65 -0.77
C ALA A 101 13.53 14.04 0.43
N ASN A 102 13.15 14.42 1.64
CA ASN A 102 13.73 13.90 2.87
C ASN A 102 12.95 12.71 3.46
N VAL A 103 11.78 12.40 2.86
CA VAL A 103 10.94 11.28 3.26
C VAL A 103 10.47 10.52 2.02
N LEU A 104 10.58 9.19 2.04
CA LEU A 104 9.96 8.30 1.05
C LEU A 104 8.82 7.54 1.72
N ALA A 105 7.60 7.68 1.18
CA ALA A 105 6.46 6.88 1.58
C ALA A 105 6.32 5.65 0.68
N GLY A 106 6.17 4.47 1.27
CA GLY A 106 6.09 3.24 0.48
C GLY A 106 5.64 2.02 1.26
N LEU A 107 5.50 0.91 0.55
CA LEU A 107 5.23 -0.40 1.15
C LEU A 107 6.50 -0.93 1.83
N ARG A 108 6.39 -1.39 3.07
CA ARG A 108 7.52 -1.87 3.88
C ARG A 108 8.45 -2.83 3.15
N PRO A 109 7.97 -3.84 2.39
CA PRO A 109 8.86 -4.72 1.63
C PRO A 109 9.79 -3.98 0.66
N LYS A 110 9.26 -2.99 -0.06
CA LYS A 110 10.04 -2.17 -1.01
C LYS A 110 10.98 -1.20 -0.32
N LEU A 111 10.58 -0.67 0.83
CA LEU A 111 11.47 0.18 1.63
C LEU A 111 12.64 -0.61 2.24
N ILE A 112 12.43 -1.88 2.59
CA ILE A 112 13.51 -2.78 3.04
C ILE A 112 14.52 -2.99 1.91
N ASP A 113 14.05 -3.25 0.67
CA ASP A 113 14.91 -3.39 -0.49
C ASP A 113 15.72 -2.10 -0.75
N GLU A 114 15.09 -0.92 -0.62
CA GLU A 114 15.75 0.38 -0.77
C GLU A 114 16.81 0.64 0.31
N MET A 115 16.48 0.34 1.56
CA MET A 115 17.40 0.51 2.69
C MET A 115 18.68 -0.34 2.54
N GLN A 116 18.61 -1.47 1.81
CA GLN A 116 19.79 -2.30 1.52
C GLN A 116 20.72 -1.68 0.48
N LEU A 117 20.23 -0.78 -0.36
CA LEU A 117 21.05 -0.08 -1.36
C LEU A 117 21.80 1.11 -0.75
N GLU A 118 21.20 1.77 0.26
CA GLU A 118 21.72 2.97 0.91
C GLU A 118 21.84 2.71 2.41
N ASN A 119 23.04 2.44 2.90
CA ASN A 119 23.28 2.08 4.32
C ASN A 119 23.01 3.21 5.33
N ASN A 120 22.55 4.38 4.87
CA ASN A 120 22.32 5.56 5.71
C ASN A 120 20.82 5.86 5.95
N ASP A 121 19.96 4.91 5.66
CA ASP A 121 18.52 5.04 5.78
C ASP A 121 17.95 4.15 6.87
N ARG A 122 16.79 4.54 7.41
CA ARG A 122 15.99 3.72 8.30
C ARG A 122 14.49 3.84 8.00
N ILE A 123 13.78 2.79 8.26
CA ILE A 123 12.32 2.77 8.21
C ILE A 123 11.82 3.22 9.60
N ILE A 124 10.81 4.10 9.62
CA ILE A 124 10.04 4.35 10.86
C ILE A 124 9.21 3.10 11.12
N ASP A 125 9.45 2.43 12.25
CA ASP A 125 8.93 1.08 12.50
C ASP A 125 7.40 0.99 12.54
N GLU A 126 6.74 2.00 13.13
CA GLU A 126 5.29 2.07 13.15
C GLU A 126 4.76 2.37 11.74
N PRO A 127 3.92 1.51 11.13
CA PRO A 127 3.29 1.82 9.86
C PRO A 127 2.33 3.02 10.03
N PHE A 128 2.33 3.93 9.06
CA PHE A 128 1.36 5.03 9.07
C PHE A 128 -0.02 4.56 8.58
N THR A 129 -0.08 3.49 7.80
CA THR A 129 -1.31 2.83 7.39
C THR A 129 -1.06 1.39 6.94
N TYR A 130 -2.14 0.63 6.78
CA TYR A 130 -2.13 -0.76 6.31
C TYR A 130 -2.86 -0.86 4.98
N ILE A 131 -2.19 -1.41 3.97
CA ILE A 131 -2.75 -1.56 2.63
C ILE A 131 -3.36 -2.95 2.51
N LYS A 132 -4.69 -3.01 2.54
CA LYS A 132 -5.47 -4.24 2.43
C LYS A 132 -5.60 -4.65 0.97
N GLN A 133 -5.07 -5.81 0.60
CA GLN A 133 -5.24 -6.37 -0.74
C GLN A 133 -6.55 -7.17 -0.80
N SER A 134 -7.33 -6.90 -1.80
CA SER A 134 -8.64 -7.49 -2.01
C SER A 134 -8.82 -7.93 -3.46
N VAL A 135 -9.82 -8.75 -3.69
CA VAL A 135 -10.37 -8.98 -5.02
C VAL A 135 -11.41 -7.89 -5.28
N GLY A 136 -11.27 -7.21 -6.41
CA GLY A 136 -12.20 -6.18 -6.86
C GLY A 136 -12.77 -6.49 -8.23
N PHE A 137 -13.97 -6.00 -8.52
CA PHE A 137 -14.64 -6.11 -9.81
C PHE A 137 -15.69 -5.00 -9.99
N LYS A 138 -16.34 -4.98 -11.13
CA LYS A 138 -17.41 -4.02 -11.44
C LYS A 138 -18.48 -4.02 -10.37
N LYS A 139 -19.17 -2.89 -10.22
CA LYS A 139 -20.31 -2.74 -9.33
C LYS A 139 -21.49 -3.65 -9.69
N ASN A 140 -22.31 -3.97 -8.68
CA ASN A 140 -23.61 -4.63 -8.79
C ASN A 140 -23.56 -6.14 -9.08
N TYR A 141 -22.58 -6.84 -8.51
CA TYR A 141 -22.50 -8.31 -8.55
C TYR A 141 -22.43 -8.92 -7.14
N PRO A 142 -23.45 -8.75 -6.28
CA PRO A 142 -23.41 -9.18 -4.88
C PRO A 142 -23.20 -10.71 -4.72
N GLU A 143 -23.76 -11.52 -5.62
CA GLU A 143 -23.57 -12.96 -5.57
C GLU A 143 -22.12 -13.36 -5.82
N VAL A 144 -21.39 -12.62 -6.66
CA VAL A 144 -19.97 -12.85 -6.93
C VAL A 144 -19.14 -12.47 -5.71
N ILE A 145 -19.50 -11.36 -5.02
CA ILE A 145 -18.84 -10.94 -3.78
C ILE A 145 -19.00 -12.03 -2.71
N GLU A 146 -20.21 -12.50 -2.48
CA GLU A 146 -20.52 -13.53 -1.49
C GLU A 146 -19.75 -14.83 -1.80
N PHE A 147 -19.77 -15.29 -3.04
CA PHE A 147 -19.04 -16.46 -3.48
C PHE A 147 -17.54 -16.34 -3.27
N ILE A 148 -16.91 -15.23 -3.70
CA ILE A 148 -15.46 -15.02 -3.53
C ILE A 148 -15.10 -14.84 -2.05
N ASN A 149 -15.94 -14.18 -1.26
CA ASN A 149 -15.72 -14.05 0.18
C ASN A 149 -15.74 -15.41 0.88
N SER A 150 -16.59 -16.36 0.47
CA SER A 150 -16.56 -17.71 1.03
C SER A 150 -15.24 -18.41 0.73
N ILE A 151 -14.72 -18.28 -0.49
CA ILE A 151 -13.41 -18.85 -0.88
C ILE A 151 -12.27 -18.20 -0.07
N ILE A 152 -12.30 -16.88 0.09
CA ILE A 152 -11.28 -16.17 0.88
C ILE A 152 -11.33 -16.63 2.34
N PHE A 153 -12.53 -16.75 2.91
CA PHE A 153 -12.70 -17.23 4.27
C PHE A 153 -12.14 -18.65 4.44
N GLU A 154 -12.53 -19.59 3.59
CA GLU A 154 -11.98 -20.96 3.61
C GLU A 154 -10.45 -20.98 3.47
N ALA A 155 -9.89 -20.21 2.52
CA ALA A 155 -8.45 -20.14 2.29
C ALA A 155 -7.66 -19.53 3.47
N ILE A 156 -8.31 -18.72 4.31
CA ILE A 156 -7.71 -18.21 5.55
C ILE A 156 -7.80 -19.26 6.64
N GLU A 157 -8.98 -19.88 6.85
CA GLU A 157 -9.25 -20.83 7.92
C GLU A 157 -8.46 -22.15 7.75
N ASP A 158 -8.35 -22.67 6.53
CA ASP A 158 -7.56 -23.86 6.24
C ASP A 158 -6.03 -23.60 6.19
N GLY A 159 -5.63 -22.33 6.34
CA GLY A 159 -4.23 -21.91 6.33
C GLY A 159 -3.58 -21.82 4.95
N TYR A 160 -4.34 -21.94 3.87
CA TYR A 160 -3.81 -21.85 2.50
C TYR A 160 -3.07 -20.52 2.26
N ILE A 161 -3.67 -19.39 2.67
CA ILE A 161 -3.01 -18.06 2.55
C ILE A 161 -1.71 -18.04 3.34
N LYS A 162 -1.70 -18.49 4.59
CA LYS A 162 -0.51 -18.54 5.45
C LYS A 162 0.60 -19.39 4.82
N ASN A 163 0.26 -20.59 4.38
CA ASN A 163 1.22 -21.50 3.74
C ASN A 163 1.78 -20.93 2.44
N SER A 164 0.94 -20.23 1.67
CA SER A 164 1.36 -19.56 0.44
C SER A 164 2.35 -18.42 0.74
N LEU A 165 2.09 -17.57 1.74
CA LEU A 165 3.02 -16.52 2.16
C LEU A 165 4.36 -17.10 2.59
N GLN A 166 4.37 -18.18 3.37
CA GLN A 166 5.57 -18.88 3.81
C GLN A 166 6.34 -19.49 2.63
N LYS A 167 5.65 -20.18 1.73
CA LYS A 167 6.25 -20.78 0.53
C LYS A 167 7.00 -19.74 -0.32
N HIS A 168 6.49 -18.51 -0.38
CA HIS A 168 7.09 -17.42 -1.13
C HIS A 168 8.02 -16.52 -0.29
N ASN A 169 8.31 -16.89 0.98
CA ASN A 169 9.18 -16.14 1.90
C ASN A 169 8.74 -14.68 2.12
N VAL A 170 7.44 -14.44 2.15
CA VAL A 170 6.85 -13.10 2.37
C VAL A 170 6.00 -13.00 3.65
N ASP A 171 5.92 -14.07 4.42
CA ASP A 171 5.17 -14.16 5.68
C ASP A 171 5.64 -13.18 6.78
N LYS A 172 6.91 -12.73 6.71
CA LYS A 172 7.46 -11.68 7.58
C LYS A 172 7.24 -10.26 7.05
N LYS A 173 6.77 -10.13 5.82
CA LYS A 173 6.58 -8.86 5.11
C LYS A 173 5.11 -8.51 4.93
N LEU A 174 4.23 -9.50 5.05
CA LEU A 174 2.80 -9.41 4.82
C LEU A 174 2.05 -10.06 5.98
N SER A 175 0.87 -9.55 6.30
CA SER A 175 0.01 -10.11 7.34
C SER A 175 -1.36 -10.52 6.78
N ILE A 176 -2.02 -11.44 7.48
CA ILE A 176 -3.40 -11.83 7.16
C ILE A 176 -4.32 -10.97 8.02
N PRO A 177 -5.22 -10.17 7.42
CA PRO A 177 -6.15 -9.35 8.18
C PRO A 177 -7.15 -10.24 8.93
N ARG A 178 -7.58 -9.80 10.11
CA ARG A 178 -8.69 -10.46 10.81
C ARG A 178 -9.96 -10.12 10.04
N LEU A 179 -10.72 -11.15 9.65
CA LEU A 179 -12.08 -11.00 9.15
C LEU A 179 -13.00 -10.87 10.38
N ASN A 180 -13.71 -9.76 10.46
CA ASN A 180 -14.70 -9.53 11.53
C ASN A 180 -16.02 -10.16 11.15
#